data_b2423a8e2a059594a09faf4bedf89057
#
_entry.id   b2423a8e2a059594a09faf4bedf89057
#
_cell.length_a   1.000
_cell.length_b   1.000
_cell.length_c   1.000
_cell.angle_alpha   90.00
_cell.angle_beta   90.00
_cell.angle_gamma   90.00
#
_symmetry.space_group_name_H-M   'P 1'
#
loop_
_entity.id
_entity.type
_entity.pdbx_description
1 polymer ?
#
loop_
_entity_poly.entity_id
_entity_poly.type
_entity_poly.pdbx_seq_one_letter_code
_entity_poly.pdbx_strand_id
1 'polypeptide(L)'
;WDHFYKERVKEYAQLIRPFYYVDREKYKNAYYISRIYMAFLTVQMVDTYGPIPFSEYVRGWEAPEKVHYDDAEKVYDMCFRILAQAVENMRPEECEFKFTKTEDFVYGGDERAWMRFANTLRLRMAMRISVANPEWAKREALAALSAPEGVMKGQEDNMVTIPDYAPVALGGIDSGGDENIF
;
A
#
# COMPACT_ATOMS: atom_id res chain seq x y z
N TRP A 1 -4.51 -4.46 -15.89
CA TRP A 1 -5.87 -4.47 -15.34
C TRP A 1 -6.20 -5.83 -14.71
N ASP A 2 -6.24 -6.88 -15.52
CA ASP A 2 -6.63 -8.23 -15.07
C ASP A 2 -5.80 -8.74 -13.90
N HIS A 3 -4.48 -8.60 -13.95
CA HIS A 3 -3.57 -9.02 -12.89
C HIS A 3 -3.86 -8.29 -11.56
N PHE A 4 -4.14 -7.00 -11.60
CA PHE A 4 -4.49 -6.24 -10.39
C PHE A 4 -5.75 -6.81 -9.72
N TYR A 5 -6.85 -6.96 -10.47
CA TYR A 5 -8.12 -7.39 -9.90
C TYR A 5 -8.19 -8.89 -9.61
N LYS A 6 -7.74 -9.73 -10.52
CA LYS A 6 -7.86 -11.19 -10.37
C LYS A 6 -6.89 -11.76 -9.33
N GLU A 7 -5.73 -11.13 -9.17
CA GLU A 7 -4.68 -11.64 -8.29
C GLU A 7 -4.44 -10.71 -7.10
N ARG A 8 -3.95 -9.47 -7.32
CA ARG A 8 -3.50 -8.60 -6.22
C ARG A 8 -4.59 -8.24 -5.22
N VAL A 9 -5.78 -7.86 -5.68
CA VAL A 9 -6.88 -7.54 -4.76
C VAL A 9 -7.38 -8.78 -4.03
N LYS A 10 -7.44 -9.92 -4.71
CA LYS A 10 -7.82 -11.20 -4.10
C LYS A 10 -6.81 -11.64 -3.04
N GLU A 11 -5.52 -11.60 -3.35
CA GLU A 11 -4.44 -11.92 -2.41
C GLU A 11 -4.46 -10.98 -1.20
N TYR A 12 -4.63 -9.68 -1.43
CA TYR A 12 -4.78 -8.70 -0.37
C TYR A 12 -5.96 -9.00 0.54
N ALA A 13 -7.13 -9.30 -0.02
CA ALA A 13 -8.32 -9.63 0.77
C ALA A 13 -8.11 -10.89 1.63
N GLN A 14 -7.40 -11.89 1.11
CA GLN A 14 -7.05 -13.10 1.86
C GLN A 14 -6.03 -12.82 2.97
N LEU A 15 -5.03 -11.99 2.68
CA LEU A 15 -3.97 -11.62 3.64
C LEU A 15 -4.50 -10.76 4.79
N ILE A 16 -5.32 -9.75 4.49
CA ILE A 16 -5.76 -8.77 5.49
C ILE A 16 -6.81 -9.33 6.45
N ARG A 17 -7.56 -10.36 6.02
CA ARG A 17 -8.63 -10.95 6.81
C ARG A 17 -8.19 -11.48 8.16
N PRO A 18 -7.17 -12.36 8.28
CA PRO A 18 -6.71 -12.84 9.58
C PRO A 18 -6.17 -11.70 10.46
N PHE A 19 -5.51 -10.71 9.89
CA PHE A 19 -4.98 -9.56 10.65
C PHE A 19 -6.08 -8.70 11.26
N TYR A 20 -7.25 -8.64 10.63
CA TYR A 20 -8.37 -7.84 11.12
C TYR A 20 -9.31 -8.58 12.05
N TYR A 21 -9.60 -9.88 11.77
CA TYR A 21 -10.65 -10.63 12.47
C TYR A 21 -10.14 -11.59 13.54
N VAL A 22 -8.88 -12.04 13.47
CA VAL A 22 -8.34 -13.02 14.43
C VAL A 22 -7.79 -12.32 15.67
N ASP A 23 -6.81 -11.43 15.48
CA ASP A 23 -6.22 -10.66 16.58
C ASP A 23 -5.68 -9.33 16.04
N ARG A 24 -6.48 -8.30 16.19
CA ARG A 24 -6.20 -6.99 15.62
C ARG A 24 -5.01 -6.29 16.28
N GLU A 25 -4.81 -6.45 17.57
CA GLU A 25 -3.69 -5.82 18.28
C GLU A 25 -2.38 -6.53 17.96
N LYS A 26 -2.37 -7.85 17.95
CA LYS A 26 -1.21 -8.66 17.58
C LYS A 26 -0.70 -8.35 16.17
N TYR A 27 -1.58 -8.26 15.20
CA TYR A 27 -1.25 -8.07 13.78
C TYR A 27 -1.38 -6.63 13.28
N LYS A 28 -1.44 -5.66 14.17
CA LYS A 28 -1.74 -4.27 13.86
C LYS A 28 -0.82 -3.68 12.79
N ASN A 29 0.49 -3.80 12.97
CA ASN A 29 1.46 -3.25 12.01
C ASN A 29 1.42 -4.01 10.68
N ALA A 30 1.28 -5.33 10.68
CA ALA A 30 1.12 -6.14 9.46
C ALA A 30 -0.13 -5.75 8.67
N TYR A 31 -1.24 -5.49 9.37
CA TYR A 31 -2.47 -4.97 8.76
C TYR A 31 -2.23 -3.64 8.03
N TYR A 32 -1.56 -2.68 8.69
CA TYR A 32 -1.30 -1.38 8.08
C TYR A 32 -0.26 -1.44 6.95
N ILE A 33 0.78 -2.25 7.06
CA ILE A 33 1.76 -2.50 5.98
C ILE A 33 1.05 -3.01 4.74
N SER A 34 0.19 -4.01 4.89
CA SER A 34 -0.60 -4.55 3.77
C SER A 34 -1.48 -3.49 3.12
N ARG A 35 -2.08 -2.59 3.90
CA ARG A 35 -2.89 -1.47 3.39
C ARG A 35 -2.05 -0.42 2.67
N ILE A 36 -0.85 -0.10 3.17
CA ILE A 36 0.08 0.81 2.50
C ILE A 36 0.44 0.27 1.11
N TYR A 37 0.80 -1.01 1.04
CA TYR A 37 1.14 -1.65 -0.24
C TYR A 37 -0.05 -1.66 -1.21
N MET A 38 -1.25 -1.98 -0.72
CA MET A 38 -2.46 -1.92 -1.55
C MET A 38 -2.77 -0.50 -2.04
N ALA A 39 -2.59 0.52 -1.20
CA ALA A 39 -2.75 1.92 -1.61
C ALA A 39 -1.74 2.30 -2.71
N PHE A 40 -0.49 1.84 -2.60
CA PHE A 40 0.53 2.05 -3.63
C PHE A 40 0.11 1.47 -4.99
N LEU A 41 -0.34 0.22 -5.03
CA LEU A 41 -0.83 -0.41 -6.26
C LEU A 41 -2.08 0.30 -6.82
N THR A 42 -3.00 0.70 -5.93
CA THR A 42 -4.23 1.39 -6.31
C THR A 42 -3.96 2.76 -6.93
N VAL A 43 -3.00 3.51 -6.38
CA VAL A 43 -2.59 4.81 -6.96
C VAL A 43 -2.06 4.63 -8.37
N GLN A 44 -1.26 3.61 -8.65
CA GLN A 44 -0.78 3.32 -10.01
C GLN A 44 -1.95 3.01 -10.96
N MET A 45 -2.94 2.26 -10.49
CA MET A 45 -4.12 1.93 -11.30
C MET A 45 -4.96 3.15 -11.62
N VAL A 46 -5.28 3.98 -10.62
CA VAL A 46 -6.10 5.19 -10.85
C VAL A 46 -5.35 6.24 -11.68
N ASP A 47 -4.03 6.35 -11.53
CA ASP A 47 -3.19 7.23 -12.33
C ASP A 47 -3.17 6.84 -13.82
N THR A 48 -3.32 5.55 -14.09
CA THR A 48 -3.25 5.00 -15.46
C THR A 48 -4.62 4.98 -16.14
N TYR A 49 -5.67 4.62 -15.40
CA TYR A 49 -6.99 4.33 -15.98
C TYR A 49 -8.07 5.35 -15.60
N GLY A 50 -7.81 6.26 -14.66
CA GLY A 50 -8.82 7.18 -14.12
C GLY A 50 -9.78 6.46 -13.17
N PRO A 51 -11.10 6.57 -13.35
CA PRO A 51 -12.09 5.86 -12.51
C PRO A 51 -11.87 4.35 -12.51
N ILE A 52 -11.87 3.74 -11.33
CA ILE A 52 -11.68 2.29 -11.13
C ILE A 52 -12.66 1.73 -10.10
N PRO A 53 -13.06 0.46 -10.17
CA PRO A 53 -13.85 -0.19 -9.12
C PRO A 53 -12.95 -0.54 -7.95
N PHE A 54 -12.98 0.25 -6.88
CA PHE A 54 -12.10 0.05 -5.72
C PHE A 54 -12.85 -0.09 -4.39
N SER A 55 -13.74 0.84 -4.04
CA SER A 55 -14.36 0.89 -2.71
C SER A 55 -15.19 -0.34 -2.35
N GLU A 56 -15.81 -0.96 -3.34
CA GLU A 56 -16.58 -2.19 -3.18
C GLU A 56 -15.71 -3.42 -3.43
N TYR A 57 -14.89 -3.38 -4.46
CA TYR A 57 -14.10 -4.54 -4.89
C TYR A 57 -13.02 -4.95 -3.88
N VAL A 58 -12.40 -3.99 -3.19
CA VAL A 58 -11.38 -4.25 -2.15
C VAL A 58 -11.94 -5.01 -0.94
N ARG A 59 -13.26 -5.08 -0.81
CA ARG A 59 -13.94 -5.87 0.23
C ARG A 59 -13.84 -7.38 0.00
N GLY A 60 -13.36 -7.80 -1.18
CA GLY A 60 -13.13 -9.20 -1.52
C GLY A 60 -14.44 -10.00 -1.54
N TRP A 61 -14.57 -10.98 -0.65
CA TRP A 61 -15.78 -11.84 -0.57
C TRP A 61 -17.06 -11.10 -0.15
N GLU A 62 -16.95 -9.91 0.42
CA GLU A 62 -18.11 -9.05 0.76
C GLU A 62 -18.47 -8.10 -0.37
N ALA A 63 -17.72 -8.14 -1.49
CA ALA A 63 -18.03 -7.31 -2.64
C ALA A 63 -19.35 -7.74 -3.29
N PRO A 64 -20.18 -6.80 -3.77
CA PRO A 64 -21.39 -7.12 -4.50
C PRO A 64 -21.06 -7.79 -5.84
N GLU A 65 -22.00 -8.56 -6.38
CA GLU A 65 -21.83 -9.21 -7.69
C GLU A 65 -21.52 -8.22 -8.82
N LYS A 66 -22.10 -7.02 -8.73
CA LYS A 66 -21.83 -5.89 -9.63
C LYS A 66 -21.22 -4.75 -8.85
N VAL A 67 -19.98 -4.41 -9.15
CA VAL A 67 -19.23 -3.31 -8.53
C VAL A 67 -19.34 -2.04 -9.37
N HIS A 68 -19.38 -0.90 -8.70
CA HIS A 68 -19.38 0.41 -9.34
C HIS A 68 -17.98 0.95 -9.50
N TYR A 69 -17.79 1.77 -10.52
CA TYR A 69 -16.55 2.55 -10.67
C TYR A 69 -16.58 3.73 -9.70
N ASP A 70 -15.51 3.88 -8.96
CA ASP A 70 -15.26 5.06 -8.13
C ASP A 70 -14.53 6.12 -8.95
N ASP A 71 -14.93 7.37 -8.82
CA ASP A 71 -14.22 8.48 -9.43
C ASP A 71 -12.78 8.57 -8.86
N ALA A 72 -11.85 9.08 -9.68
CA ALA A 72 -10.45 9.19 -9.31
C ALA A 72 -10.26 10.00 -8.00
N GLU A 73 -11.02 11.07 -7.80
CA GLU A 73 -11.00 11.87 -6.57
C GLU A 73 -11.36 11.03 -5.34
N LYS A 74 -12.41 10.21 -5.43
CA LYS A 74 -12.82 9.30 -4.34
C LYS A 74 -11.74 8.27 -4.04
N VAL A 75 -11.13 7.68 -5.06
CA VAL A 75 -10.04 6.70 -4.89
C VAL A 75 -8.84 7.36 -4.22
N TYR A 76 -8.46 8.56 -4.65
CA TYR A 76 -7.39 9.34 -4.01
C TYR A 76 -7.68 9.64 -2.54
N ASP A 77 -8.91 10.08 -2.22
CA ASP A 77 -9.32 10.34 -0.84
C ASP A 77 -9.22 9.07 0.03
N MET A 78 -9.65 7.93 -0.49
CA MET A 78 -9.50 6.65 0.21
C MET A 78 -8.03 6.29 0.44
N CYS A 79 -7.17 6.45 -0.55
CA CYS A 79 -5.74 6.18 -0.42
C CYS A 79 -5.06 7.14 0.58
N PHE A 80 -5.37 8.44 0.55
CA PHE A 80 -4.88 9.39 1.55
C PHE A 80 -5.28 8.99 2.97
N ARG A 81 -6.54 8.59 3.17
CA ARG A 81 -7.02 8.12 4.48
C ARG A 81 -6.31 6.83 4.93
N ILE A 82 -6.11 5.88 4.02
CA ILE A 82 -5.39 4.65 4.32
C ILE A 82 -3.97 4.96 4.80
N LEU A 83 -3.24 5.80 4.06
CA LEU A 83 -1.86 6.15 4.39
C LEU A 83 -1.77 6.94 5.70
N ALA A 84 -2.67 7.91 5.92
CA ALA A 84 -2.73 8.67 7.16
C ALA A 84 -3.00 7.77 8.37
N GLN A 85 -4.01 6.90 8.29
CA GLN A 85 -4.35 5.94 9.34
C GLN A 85 -3.20 4.97 9.64
N ALA A 86 -2.47 4.53 8.62
CA ALA A 86 -1.33 3.65 8.82
C ALA A 86 -0.25 4.32 9.67
N VAL A 87 0.19 5.52 9.29
CA VAL A 87 1.22 6.26 10.03
C VAL A 87 0.77 6.64 11.44
N GLU A 88 -0.50 7.00 11.61
CA GLU A 88 -1.07 7.37 12.92
C GLU A 88 -1.17 6.18 13.88
N ASN A 89 -1.48 4.99 13.39
CA ASN A 89 -1.82 3.84 14.22
C ASN A 89 -0.74 2.78 14.33
N MET A 90 0.23 2.73 13.42
CA MET A 90 1.36 1.82 13.55
C MET A 90 2.16 2.13 14.82
N ARG A 91 2.63 1.07 15.45
CA ARG A 91 3.47 1.13 16.67
C ARG A 91 4.70 0.26 16.42
N PRO A 92 5.74 0.82 15.78
CA PRO A 92 6.98 0.09 15.55
C PRO A 92 7.54 -0.49 16.85
N GLU A 93 7.95 -1.75 16.80
CA GLU A 93 8.54 -2.50 17.91
C GLU A 93 7.58 -2.90 19.05
N GLU A 94 6.34 -2.41 19.06
CA GLU A 94 5.37 -2.72 20.11
C GLU A 94 4.46 -3.93 19.77
N CYS A 95 4.26 -4.25 18.48
CA CYS A 95 3.43 -5.38 18.06
C CYS A 95 4.16 -6.72 18.23
N GLU A 96 3.41 -7.74 18.70
CA GLU A 96 3.92 -9.10 18.87
C GLU A 96 4.34 -9.72 17.53
N PHE A 97 3.50 -9.55 16.50
CA PHE A 97 3.79 -10.05 15.15
C PHE A 97 4.58 -9.04 14.34
N LYS A 98 5.67 -9.51 13.74
CA LYS A 98 6.48 -8.76 12.77
C LYS A 98 6.77 -9.64 11.57
N PHE A 99 6.69 -9.05 10.38
CA PHE A 99 7.18 -9.72 9.18
C PHE A 99 8.67 -10.02 9.30
N THR A 100 9.05 -11.22 8.91
CA THR A 100 10.44 -11.58 8.72
C THR A 100 10.98 -11.03 7.39
N LYS A 101 12.30 -11.08 7.21
CA LYS A 101 12.94 -10.66 5.94
C LYS A 101 12.47 -11.47 4.73
N THR A 102 12.02 -12.70 4.96
CA THR A 102 11.50 -13.58 3.90
C THR A 102 10.03 -13.36 3.58
N GLU A 103 9.27 -12.75 4.49
CA GLU A 103 7.87 -12.40 4.30
C GLU A 103 7.72 -10.97 3.76
N ASP A 104 8.57 -10.06 4.20
CA ASP A 104 8.67 -8.69 3.68
C ASP A 104 9.97 -8.53 2.89
N PHE A 105 9.92 -8.87 1.63
CA PHE A 105 11.06 -8.74 0.71
C PHE A 105 11.34 -7.30 0.23
N VAL A 106 10.55 -6.33 0.69
CA VAL A 106 10.73 -4.90 0.37
C VAL A 106 11.63 -4.22 1.39
N TYR A 107 11.26 -4.26 2.66
CA TYR A 107 11.99 -3.61 3.75
C TYR A 107 12.44 -4.59 4.84
N GLY A 108 12.28 -5.89 4.63
CA GLY A 108 12.76 -6.92 5.55
C GLY A 108 12.11 -6.86 6.94
N GLY A 109 10.88 -6.37 7.04
CA GLY A 109 10.14 -6.19 8.28
C GLY A 109 10.42 -4.86 8.98
N ASP A 110 11.13 -3.91 8.36
CA ASP A 110 11.33 -2.56 8.92
C ASP A 110 10.03 -1.74 8.84
N GLU A 111 9.31 -1.71 9.95
CA GLU A 111 8.04 -1.00 10.09
C GLU A 111 8.18 0.51 9.92
N ARG A 112 9.31 1.09 10.33
CA ARG A 112 9.59 2.53 10.17
C ARG A 112 9.86 2.89 8.72
N ALA A 113 10.52 2.02 7.96
CA ALA A 113 10.69 2.19 6.52
C ALA A 113 9.33 2.20 5.80
N TRP A 114 8.41 1.32 6.17
CA TRP A 114 7.03 1.35 5.65
C TRP A 114 6.29 2.64 5.99
N MET A 115 6.48 3.21 7.18
CA MET A 115 5.88 4.50 7.55
C MET A 115 6.48 5.66 6.72
N ARG A 116 7.80 5.69 6.52
CA ARG A 116 8.46 6.67 5.63
C ARG A 116 7.96 6.54 4.19
N PHE A 117 7.82 5.31 3.71
CA PHE A 117 7.24 5.05 2.38
C PHE A 117 5.81 5.57 2.27
N ALA A 118 4.95 5.31 3.27
CA ALA A 118 3.58 5.80 3.30
C ALA A 118 3.51 7.34 3.24
N ASN A 119 4.34 8.03 4.00
CA ASN A 119 4.44 9.49 3.97
C ASN A 119 4.92 10.01 2.61
N THR A 120 5.90 9.34 2.01
CA THR A 120 6.43 9.69 0.68
C THR A 120 5.38 9.50 -0.40
N LEU A 121 4.65 8.39 -0.37
CA LEU A 121 3.54 8.14 -1.28
C LEU A 121 2.44 9.20 -1.13
N ARG A 122 2.11 9.56 0.12
CA ARG A 122 1.16 10.64 0.43
C ARG A 122 1.61 11.98 -0.15
N LEU A 123 2.89 12.34 0.02
CA LEU A 123 3.47 13.55 -0.57
C LEU A 123 3.42 13.52 -2.10
N ARG A 124 3.80 12.40 -2.72
CA ARG A 124 3.73 12.21 -4.18
C ARG A 124 2.30 12.39 -4.71
N MET A 125 1.32 11.80 -4.06
CA MET A 125 -0.09 11.96 -4.39
C MET A 125 -0.54 13.41 -4.27
N ALA A 126 -0.15 14.10 -3.20
CA ALA A 126 -0.44 15.52 -2.99
C ALA A 126 0.12 16.39 -4.13
N MET A 127 1.36 16.14 -4.56
CA MET A 127 1.95 16.86 -5.69
C MET A 127 1.18 16.63 -7.00
N ARG A 128 0.63 15.43 -7.22
CA ARG A 128 -0.16 15.15 -8.42
C ARG A 128 -1.47 15.93 -8.49
N ILE A 129 -2.15 16.13 -7.37
CA ILE A 129 -3.40 16.87 -7.32
C ILE A 129 -3.22 18.38 -7.12
N SER A 130 -1.97 18.88 -7.09
CA SER A 130 -1.66 20.28 -6.75
C SER A 130 -2.30 21.32 -7.68
N VAL A 131 -2.52 20.97 -8.93
CA VAL A 131 -3.20 21.85 -9.91
C VAL A 131 -4.71 21.71 -9.80
N ALA A 132 -5.22 20.49 -9.63
CA ALA A 132 -6.65 20.21 -9.58
C ALA A 132 -7.29 20.68 -8.25
N ASN A 133 -6.61 20.49 -7.13
CA ASN A 133 -7.08 20.89 -5.80
C ASN A 133 -5.91 21.34 -4.91
N PRO A 134 -5.45 22.61 -5.04
CA PRO A 134 -4.27 23.14 -4.34
C PRO A 134 -4.38 23.08 -2.80
N GLU A 135 -5.57 23.35 -2.27
CA GLU A 135 -5.78 23.36 -0.81
C GLU A 135 -5.70 21.95 -0.22
N TRP A 136 -6.29 20.99 -0.89
CA TRP A 136 -6.17 19.59 -0.49
C TRP A 136 -4.73 19.10 -0.60
N ALA A 137 -4.08 19.39 -1.72
CA ALA A 137 -2.66 19.07 -1.95
C ALA A 137 -1.77 19.63 -0.84
N LYS A 138 -1.92 20.91 -0.51
CA LYS A 138 -1.15 21.57 0.55
C LYS A 138 -1.35 20.90 1.91
N ARG A 139 -2.60 20.59 2.27
CA ARG A 139 -2.92 19.94 3.55
C ARG A 139 -2.24 18.56 3.64
N GLU A 140 -2.35 17.74 2.61
CA GLU A 140 -1.77 16.39 2.60
C GLU A 140 -0.23 16.42 2.56
N ALA A 141 0.36 17.34 1.80
CA ALA A 141 1.81 17.51 1.74
C ALA A 141 2.39 17.95 3.09
N LEU A 142 1.79 18.94 3.74
CA LEU A 142 2.24 19.39 5.06
C LEU A 142 2.11 18.27 6.11
N ALA A 143 1.02 17.53 6.09
CA ALA A 143 0.82 16.39 7.00
C ALA A 143 1.88 15.29 6.78
N ALA A 144 2.22 14.97 5.53
CA ALA A 144 3.26 13.99 5.22
C ALA A 144 4.66 14.45 5.68
N LEU A 145 5.00 15.71 5.45
CA LEU A 145 6.31 16.28 5.81
C LEU A 145 6.50 16.47 7.32
N SER A 146 5.42 16.70 8.05
CA SER A 146 5.45 16.88 9.51
C SER A 146 5.28 15.58 10.30
N ALA A 147 5.10 14.45 9.63
CA ALA A 147 4.92 13.16 10.29
C ALA A 147 6.19 12.73 11.04
N PRO A 148 6.06 12.06 12.21
CA PRO A 148 7.21 11.74 13.10
C PRO A 148 8.34 10.96 12.40
N GLU A 149 8.01 10.00 11.56
CA GLU A 149 9.01 9.19 10.83
C GLU A 149 9.55 9.91 9.57
N GLY A 150 8.93 11.02 9.19
CA GLY A 150 9.31 11.80 8.01
C GLY A 150 9.03 11.07 6.70
N VAL A 151 9.66 11.55 5.64
CA VAL A 151 9.63 10.95 4.29
C VAL A 151 10.95 10.27 3.97
N MET A 152 10.97 9.47 2.90
CA MET A 152 12.20 8.87 2.38
C MET A 152 13.20 9.94 1.99
N LYS A 153 14.48 9.74 2.31
CA LYS A 153 15.54 10.75 2.13
C LYS A 153 16.66 10.32 1.19
N GLY A 154 16.92 9.06 1.07
CA GLY A 154 18.04 8.54 0.31
C GLY A 154 17.74 7.22 -0.38
N GLN A 155 18.73 6.66 -1.06
CA GLN A 155 18.59 5.38 -1.77
C GLN A 155 18.32 4.21 -0.81
N GLU A 156 18.77 4.29 0.42
CA GLU A 156 18.55 3.31 1.49
C GLU A 156 17.07 3.16 1.88
N ASP A 157 16.28 4.20 1.63
CA ASP A 157 14.83 4.17 1.88
C ASP A 157 14.02 3.65 0.67
N ASN A 158 14.67 3.41 -0.47
CA ASN A 158 13.97 3.00 -1.68
C ASN A 158 13.31 1.62 -1.51
N MET A 159 12.13 1.48 -2.09
CA MET A 159 11.45 0.21 -2.23
C MET A 159 12.22 -0.64 -3.26
N VAL A 160 13.03 -1.56 -2.78
CA VAL A 160 13.82 -2.47 -3.63
C VAL A 160 13.46 -3.89 -3.26
N THR A 161 12.98 -4.67 -4.21
CA THR A 161 12.80 -6.11 -4.01
C THR A 161 14.17 -6.77 -3.87
N ILE A 162 14.34 -7.60 -2.83
CA ILE A 162 15.57 -8.35 -2.63
C ILE A 162 15.51 -9.60 -3.53
N PRO A 163 16.31 -9.69 -4.60
CA PRO A 163 16.17 -10.73 -5.64
C PRO A 163 16.25 -12.16 -5.09
N ASP A 164 17.03 -12.36 -4.04
CA ASP A 164 17.30 -13.70 -3.47
C ASP A 164 16.07 -14.32 -2.78
N TYR A 165 15.04 -13.52 -2.48
CA TYR A 165 13.81 -13.99 -1.84
C TYR A 165 12.61 -14.05 -2.79
N ALA A 166 12.67 -13.38 -3.93
CA ALA A 166 11.57 -13.32 -4.89
C ALA A 166 11.12 -14.71 -5.43
N PRO A 167 12.02 -15.64 -5.75
CA PRO A 167 11.63 -16.95 -6.28
C PRO A 167 10.95 -17.86 -5.26
N VAL A 168 11.27 -17.72 -3.98
CA VAL A 168 10.73 -18.58 -2.91
C VAL A 168 9.31 -18.15 -2.51
N ALA A 169 9.04 -16.85 -2.52
CA ALA A 169 7.73 -16.30 -2.15
C ALA A 169 6.66 -16.49 -3.25
N LEU A 170 7.07 -16.65 -4.50
CA LEU A 170 6.16 -16.76 -5.66
C LEU A 170 5.86 -18.20 -6.09
N GLY A 171 6.26 -19.21 -5.29
CA GLY A 171 5.84 -20.60 -5.51
C GLY A 171 6.13 -21.14 -6.91
N GLY A 172 7.36 -20.97 -7.41
CA GLY A 172 7.79 -21.66 -8.62
C GLY A 172 7.18 -21.17 -9.92
N ILE A 173 6.93 -19.90 -10.08
CA ILE A 173 6.74 -19.31 -11.40
C ILE A 173 8.12 -19.31 -12.05
N ASP A 174 8.27 -20.27 -12.96
CA ASP A 174 9.44 -20.41 -13.81
C ASP A 174 9.71 -19.04 -14.47
N SER A 175 10.78 -18.40 -14.08
CA SER A 175 11.18 -17.11 -14.60
C SER A 175 11.74 -17.25 -16.00
N GLY A 176 10.85 -17.55 -16.93
CA GLY A 176 11.09 -17.35 -18.37
C GLY A 176 11.21 -15.84 -18.60
N GLY A 177 12.43 -15.38 -18.54
CA GLY A 177 12.96 -14.07 -18.81
C GLY A 177 11.98 -12.98 -19.29
N ASP A 178 11.70 -12.05 -18.42
CA ASP A 178 11.52 -10.65 -18.81
C ASP A 178 12.04 -9.76 -17.68
N GLU A 179 13.31 -9.38 -17.79
CA GLU A 179 14.03 -8.49 -16.87
C GLU A 179 13.61 -7.01 -17.01
N ASN A 180 12.42 -6.71 -17.51
CA ASN A 180 11.94 -5.34 -17.69
C ASN A 180 10.49 -5.19 -17.27
N ILE A 181 10.26 -5.06 -15.95
CA ILE A 181 9.02 -4.47 -15.42
C ILE A 181 9.40 -3.27 -14.55
N PHE A 182 9.66 -2.14 -15.21
CA PHE A 182 9.54 -0.80 -14.63
C PHE A 182 9.03 0.17 -15.70
#